data_9ac115703b4ce3df5545dc94affbba9d
#
_entry.id   9ac115703b4ce3df5545dc94affbba9d
#
_cell.length_a   1.000
_cell.length_b   1.000
_cell.length_c   1.000
_cell.angle_alpha   90.00
_cell.angle_beta   90.00
_cell.angle_gamma   90.00
#
_symmetry.space_group_name_H-M   'P 1'
#
loop_
_entity.id
_entity.type
_entity.pdbx_description
1 polymer ?
#
loop_
_entity_poly.entity_id
_entity_poly.type
_entity_poly.pdbx_seq_one_letter_code
_entity_poly.pdbx_strand_id
1 'polypeptide(L)'
;MQTVKFCAFADIHYYPGVFPRDSWEWLDRILAHAEWENVDFIIHCGDFTHTPLKCIDYVNHYNDFKIPTYHTIGNHDDDGNPHEVTLQCYRMERGYYHFDKNGFRFIILDPNYFKHDGEYIHFSSSNYYKFNDERDWIPPDQLEWFRDTVETSPYPCVCFSHESYERENHGIHNQDDVKAIINQANARHPGRVRLCINGHYHRDFLRILDNVIYFELNSANYEWVDKKHDQYPPEILNRWRLACNTVMFNDPVHAIITLSEDGQIKIDGMQSSLFMGVTREMTGNSKFDTHSRPTTANVQSINLKMNY
;
A
#
# COMPACT_ATOMS: atom_id res chain seq x y z
N MET A 1 -9.56 -17.33 -21.78
CA MET A 1 -9.28 -17.15 -20.35
C MET A 1 -8.74 -15.75 -20.17
N GLN A 2 -9.41 -14.92 -19.38
CA GLN A 2 -8.95 -13.56 -19.12
C GLN A 2 -7.83 -13.58 -18.09
N THR A 3 -6.83 -12.75 -18.31
CA THR A 3 -5.68 -12.57 -17.43
C THR A 3 -5.37 -11.10 -17.32
N VAL A 4 -5.05 -10.65 -16.11
CA VAL A 4 -4.58 -9.29 -15.84
C VAL A 4 -3.22 -9.35 -15.17
N LYS A 5 -2.31 -8.47 -15.57
CA LYS A 5 -0.97 -8.35 -15.00
C LYS A 5 -0.73 -6.91 -14.58
N PHE A 6 -0.32 -6.67 -13.35
CA PHE A 6 -0.10 -5.32 -12.85
C PHE A 6 1.11 -5.24 -11.92
N CYS A 7 1.67 -4.05 -11.80
CA CYS A 7 2.71 -3.73 -10.83
C CYS A 7 2.08 -3.05 -9.61
N ALA A 8 2.42 -3.53 -8.41
CA ALA A 8 2.01 -2.92 -7.15
C ALA A 8 3.24 -2.61 -6.27
N PHE A 9 3.26 -1.41 -5.69
CA PHE A 9 4.25 -0.98 -4.69
C PHE A 9 3.59 -0.13 -3.61
N ALA A 10 4.29 0.14 -2.52
CA ALA A 10 3.78 0.91 -1.39
C ALA A 10 4.87 1.77 -0.75
N ASP A 11 4.48 2.81 -0.04
CA ASP A 11 5.31 3.52 0.95
C ASP A 11 6.67 3.96 0.39
N ILE A 12 6.69 4.59 -0.80
CA ILE A 12 7.91 5.10 -1.40
C ILE A 12 8.38 6.42 -0.76
N HIS A 13 7.45 7.16 -0.14
CA HIS A 13 7.69 8.35 0.66
C HIS A 13 8.63 9.37 0.02
N TYR A 14 8.31 9.82 -1.17
CA TYR A 14 9.11 10.90 -1.78
C TYR A 14 8.95 12.20 -0.99
N TYR A 15 10.00 12.55 -0.26
CA TYR A 15 10.12 13.84 0.43
C TYR A 15 11.61 14.22 0.53
N PRO A 16 12.13 15.03 -0.41
CA PRO A 16 13.56 15.33 -0.54
C PRO A 16 14.20 15.83 0.76
N GLY A 17 15.33 15.23 1.12
CA GLY A 17 16.09 15.60 2.32
C GLY A 17 15.51 15.11 3.66
N VAL A 18 14.36 14.45 3.66
CA VAL A 18 13.72 13.96 4.89
C VAL A 18 13.77 12.44 4.98
N PHE A 19 13.28 11.75 3.96
CA PHE A 19 13.26 10.30 3.92
C PHE A 19 14.52 9.72 3.29
N PRO A 20 14.88 8.48 3.69
CA PRO A 20 16.07 7.82 3.20
C PRO A 20 15.99 7.50 1.71
N ARG A 21 17.13 7.64 1.04
CA ARG A 21 17.33 7.35 -0.38
C ARG A 21 16.64 8.34 -1.33
N ASP A 22 17.05 8.29 -2.56
CA ASP A 22 16.49 9.10 -3.63
C ASP A 22 15.32 8.38 -4.28
N SER A 23 14.12 8.60 -3.75
CA SER A 23 12.91 7.89 -4.19
C SER A 23 12.53 8.20 -5.65
N TRP A 24 13.10 9.25 -6.28
CA TRP A 24 12.89 9.52 -7.71
C TRP A 24 13.49 8.42 -8.58
N GLU A 25 14.79 8.12 -8.39
CA GLU A 25 15.46 7.02 -9.08
C GLU A 25 14.74 5.68 -8.84
N TRP A 26 14.18 5.51 -7.65
CA TRP A 26 13.48 4.28 -7.28
C TRP A 26 12.15 4.14 -8.01
N LEU A 27 11.41 5.24 -8.15
CA LEU A 27 10.22 5.26 -8.98
C LEU A 27 10.54 4.90 -10.43
N ASP A 28 11.58 5.52 -11.01
CA ASP A 28 12.03 5.21 -12.37
C ASP A 28 12.35 3.72 -12.57
N ARG A 29 13.00 3.10 -11.59
CA ARG A 29 13.33 1.66 -11.64
C ARG A 29 12.08 0.79 -11.55
N ILE A 30 11.10 1.15 -10.72
CA ILE A 30 9.80 0.44 -10.62
C ILE A 30 9.05 0.56 -11.95
N LEU A 31 8.95 1.79 -12.49
CA LEU A 31 8.27 2.06 -13.76
C LEU A 31 8.92 1.33 -14.94
N ALA A 32 10.26 1.31 -15.00
CA ALA A 32 11.01 0.59 -16.03
C ALA A 32 10.79 -0.93 -15.95
N HIS A 33 10.73 -1.50 -14.72
CA HIS A 33 10.44 -2.92 -14.54
C HIS A 33 8.99 -3.26 -14.95
N ALA A 34 8.03 -2.41 -14.56
CA ALA A 34 6.64 -2.57 -14.97
C ALA A 34 6.48 -2.55 -16.51
N GLU A 35 7.20 -1.66 -17.18
CA GLU A 35 7.26 -1.62 -18.64
C GLU A 35 7.86 -2.89 -19.24
N TRP A 36 9.01 -3.32 -18.74
CA TRP A 36 9.69 -4.54 -19.21
C TRP A 36 8.78 -5.77 -19.07
N GLU A 37 8.01 -5.85 -17.98
CA GLU A 37 7.04 -6.91 -17.71
C GLU A 37 5.74 -6.78 -18.53
N ASN A 38 5.54 -5.68 -19.28
CA ASN A 38 4.33 -5.40 -20.04
C ASN A 38 3.07 -5.51 -19.18
N VAL A 39 3.04 -4.80 -18.06
CA VAL A 39 1.86 -4.80 -17.19
C VAL A 39 0.70 -4.00 -17.78
N ASP A 40 -0.53 -4.35 -17.42
CA ASP A 40 -1.74 -3.66 -17.85
C ASP A 40 -1.94 -2.30 -17.17
N PHE A 41 -1.40 -2.17 -15.93
CA PHE A 41 -1.42 -0.94 -15.13
C PHE A 41 -0.43 -1.02 -13.97
N ILE A 42 -0.22 0.12 -13.31
CA ILE A 42 0.61 0.27 -12.12
C ILE A 42 -0.25 0.92 -11.02
N ILE A 43 -0.12 0.44 -9.78
CA ILE A 43 -0.80 1.02 -8.62
C ILE A 43 0.17 1.13 -7.44
N HIS A 44 0.12 2.25 -6.71
CA HIS A 44 0.74 2.33 -5.40
C HIS A 44 -0.29 2.24 -4.28
N CYS A 45 0.10 1.63 -3.17
CA CYS A 45 -0.76 1.37 -2.03
C CYS A 45 -0.57 2.41 -0.91
N GLY A 46 -0.51 3.70 -1.28
CA GLY A 46 -0.42 4.83 -0.35
C GLY A 46 1.01 5.25 0.00
N ASP A 47 1.10 6.35 0.73
CA ASP A 47 2.32 7.00 1.19
C ASP A 47 3.33 7.25 0.07
N PHE A 48 2.81 7.83 -1.02
CA PHE A 48 3.59 8.16 -2.19
C PHE A 48 4.48 9.38 -1.94
N THR A 49 3.92 10.43 -1.34
CA THR A 49 4.65 11.64 -0.93
C THR A 49 3.97 12.33 0.26
N HIS A 50 4.72 13.10 1.06
CA HIS A 50 4.17 13.84 2.20
C HIS A 50 3.57 15.20 1.85
N THR A 51 3.82 15.71 0.66
CA THR A 51 3.38 17.02 0.21
C THR A 51 3.16 17.01 -1.29
N PRO A 52 2.09 16.35 -1.81
CA PRO A 52 1.86 16.19 -3.25
C PRO A 52 2.00 17.48 -4.05
N LEU A 53 1.47 18.60 -3.53
CA LEU A 53 1.58 19.89 -4.21
C LEU A 53 3.02 20.39 -4.34
N LYS A 54 3.85 20.22 -3.31
CA LYS A 54 5.28 20.63 -3.38
C LYS A 54 6.11 19.64 -4.21
N CYS A 55 5.66 18.43 -4.34
CA CYS A 55 6.29 17.36 -5.10
C CYS A 55 5.57 17.11 -6.44
N ILE A 56 4.88 18.11 -6.98
CA ILE A 56 3.96 17.93 -8.12
C ILE A 56 4.67 17.38 -9.37
N ASP A 57 5.94 17.69 -9.58
CA ASP A 57 6.71 17.17 -10.71
C ASP A 57 6.91 15.64 -10.57
N TYR A 58 7.15 15.17 -9.35
CA TYR A 58 7.25 13.74 -9.04
C TYR A 58 5.91 13.02 -9.22
N VAL A 59 4.83 13.65 -8.75
CA VAL A 59 3.47 13.13 -8.92
C VAL A 59 3.09 13.08 -10.40
N ASN A 60 3.37 14.13 -11.15
CA ASN A 60 3.10 14.17 -12.58
C ASN A 60 3.96 13.15 -13.36
N HIS A 61 5.21 12.93 -12.96
CA HIS A 61 6.04 11.88 -13.57
C HIS A 61 5.40 10.49 -13.49
N TYR A 62 4.75 10.18 -12.37
CA TYR A 62 3.95 8.96 -12.21
C TYR A 62 2.64 9.01 -13.01
N ASN A 63 1.86 10.10 -12.87
CA ASN A 63 0.57 10.27 -13.54
C ASN A 63 0.65 10.23 -15.06
N ASP A 64 1.73 10.77 -15.63
CA ASP A 64 1.94 10.89 -17.07
C ASP A 64 2.69 9.70 -17.68
N PHE A 65 2.93 8.66 -16.89
CA PHE A 65 3.59 7.47 -17.39
C PHE A 65 2.75 6.78 -18.46
N LYS A 66 3.39 6.18 -19.46
CA LYS A 66 2.71 5.60 -20.63
C LYS A 66 1.80 4.40 -20.35
N ILE A 67 2.05 3.68 -19.24
CA ILE A 67 1.18 2.63 -18.73
C ILE A 67 0.19 3.30 -17.74
N PRO A 68 -1.09 2.97 -17.75
CA PRO A 68 -2.05 3.54 -16.81
C PRO A 68 -1.60 3.38 -15.35
N THR A 69 -1.68 4.46 -14.58
CA THR A 69 -1.30 4.52 -13.17
C THR A 69 -2.50 4.83 -12.29
N TYR A 70 -2.54 4.24 -11.11
CA TYR A 70 -3.62 4.41 -10.13
C TYR A 70 -3.05 4.72 -8.75
N HIS A 71 -3.81 5.43 -7.94
CA HIS A 71 -3.45 5.85 -6.60
C HIS A 71 -4.33 5.21 -5.53
N THR A 72 -3.71 4.80 -4.43
CA THR A 72 -4.36 4.65 -3.13
C THR A 72 -3.79 5.75 -2.24
N ILE A 73 -4.62 6.43 -1.46
CA ILE A 73 -4.13 7.49 -0.57
C ILE A 73 -3.67 6.84 0.74
N GLY A 74 -2.46 7.17 1.18
CA GLY A 74 -1.95 6.85 2.51
C GLY A 74 -2.06 8.04 3.46
N ASN A 75 -1.86 7.79 4.75
CA ASN A 75 -2.00 8.83 5.76
C ASN A 75 -1.01 9.98 5.57
N HIS A 76 0.20 9.69 5.10
CA HIS A 76 1.20 10.71 4.86
C HIS A 76 0.97 11.53 3.59
N ASP A 77 0.19 11.08 2.64
CA ASP A 77 -0.14 11.85 1.44
C ASP A 77 -0.92 13.13 1.78
N ASP A 78 -1.62 13.15 2.92
CA ASP A 78 -2.36 14.30 3.44
C ASP A 78 -1.60 15.10 4.53
N ASP A 79 -0.30 14.85 4.74
CA ASP A 79 0.47 15.54 5.79
C ASP A 79 0.66 17.04 5.50
N GLY A 80 1.02 17.37 4.30
CA GLY A 80 1.41 18.72 3.93
C GLY A 80 0.34 19.53 3.22
N ASN A 81 -0.83 18.96 2.93
CA ASN A 81 -1.91 19.60 2.18
C ASN A 81 -3.29 19.24 2.75
N PRO A 82 -4.31 20.09 2.52
CA PRO A 82 -5.69 19.66 2.62
C PRO A 82 -5.97 18.47 1.69
N HIS A 83 -6.87 17.57 2.10
CA HIS A 83 -7.23 16.37 1.33
C HIS A 83 -7.65 16.67 -0.12
N GLU A 84 -8.43 17.71 -0.32
CA GLU A 84 -8.89 18.13 -1.65
C GLU A 84 -7.73 18.49 -2.58
N VAL A 85 -6.63 18.99 -2.02
CA VAL A 85 -5.40 19.30 -2.80
C VAL A 85 -4.68 18.02 -3.17
N THR A 86 -4.62 17.04 -2.28
CA THR A 86 -4.07 15.71 -2.57
C THR A 86 -4.85 15.04 -3.71
N LEU A 87 -6.20 15.05 -3.65
CA LEU A 87 -7.05 14.54 -4.73
C LEU A 87 -6.77 15.22 -6.07
N GLN A 88 -6.63 16.55 -6.08
CA GLN A 88 -6.32 17.30 -7.31
C GLN A 88 -4.95 16.90 -7.89
N CYS A 89 -3.91 16.80 -7.03
CA CYS A 89 -2.57 16.38 -7.46
C CYS A 89 -2.58 14.96 -8.06
N TYR A 90 -3.34 14.04 -7.45
CA TYR A 90 -3.45 12.65 -7.88
C TYR A 90 -4.49 12.46 -9.00
N ARG A 91 -5.16 13.52 -9.44
CA ARG A 91 -6.20 13.50 -10.48
C ARG A 91 -7.36 12.56 -10.13
N MET A 92 -7.73 12.54 -8.85
CA MET A 92 -8.80 11.73 -8.28
C MET A 92 -10.04 12.58 -7.98
N GLU A 93 -11.23 12.03 -8.20
CA GLU A 93 -12.49 12.68 -7.82
C GLU A 93 -12.79 12.50 -6.32
N ARG A 94 -12.37 11.37 -5.75
CA ARG A 94 -12.52 10.99 -4.34
C ARG A 94 -11.50 9.94 -3.94
N GLY A 95 -11.27 9.72 -2.64
CA GLY A 95 -10.27 8.79 -2.14
C GLY A 95 -10.57 7.31 -2.39
N TYR A 96 -11.84 6.94 -2.59
CA TYR A 96 -12.26 5.56 -2.88
C TYR A 96 -12.98 5.46 -4.21
N TYR A 97 -12.68 4.42 -4.99
CA TYR A 97 -13.23 4.22 -6.34
C TYR A 97 -13.02 2.78 -6.80
N HIS A 98 -13.53 2.46 -7.98
CA HIS A 98 -13.22 1.21 -8.66
C HIS A 98 -13.00 1.42 -10.16
N PHE A 99 -12.31 0.47 -10.77
CA PHE A 99 -12.19 0.34 -12.23
C PHE A 99 -12.16 -1.13 -12.62
N ASP A 100 -12.54 -1.40 -13.86
CA ASP A 100 -12.54 -2.75 -14.41
C ASP A 100 -11.43 -2.89 -15.46
N LYS A 101 -10.67 -3.98 -15.39
CA LYS A 101 -9.60 -4.29 -16.34
C LYS A 101 -9.51 -5.79 -16.58
N ASN A 102 -9.52 -6.19 -17.84
CA ASN A 102 -9.28 -7.58 -18.27
C ASN A 102 -10.10 -8.63 -17.47
N GLY A 103 -11.39 -8.34 -17.20
CA GLY A 103 -12.28 -9.27 -16.48
C GLY A 103 -12.09 -9.32 -14.98
N PHE A 104 -11.49 -8.31 -14.39
CA PHE A 104 -11.35 -8.11 -12.95
C PHE A 104 -11.83 -6.72 -12.56
N ARG A 105 -12.41 -6.59 -11.36
CA ARG A 105 -12.72 -5.31 -10.73
C ARG A 105 -11.69 -5.01 -9.66
N PHE A 106 -11.10 -3.82 -9.74
CA PHE A 106 -10.15 -3.29 -8.78
C PHE A 106 -10.85 -2.22 -7.97
N ILE A 107 -10.86 -2.39 -6.65
CA ILE A 107 -11.60 -1.54 -5.70
C ILE A 107 -10.60 -0.92 -4.76
N ILE A 108 -10.55 0.39 -4.71
CA ILE A 108 -9.69 1.15 -3.82
C ILE A 108 -10.56 1.68 -2.68
N LEU A 109 -10.12 1.41 -1.45
CA LEU A 109 -10.72 1.91 -0.21
C LEU A 109 -9.83 2.99 0.39
N ASP A 110 -10.46 3.92 1.08
CA ASP A 110 -9.83 5.04 1.75
C ASP A 110 -10.19 5.04 3.24
N PRO A 111 -9.38 4.43 4.11
CA PRO A 111 -9.59 4.43 5.54
C PRO A 111 -8.98 5.64 6.26
N ASN A 112 -8.54 6.68 5.54
CA ASN A 112 -7.91 7.86 6.11
C ASN A 112 -8.90 8.78 6.83
N TYR A 113 -9.63 8.23 7.80
CA TYR A 113 -10.55 8.94 8.68
C TYR A 113 -10.22 8.64 10.15
N PHE A 114 -10.44 9.64 11.01
CA PHE A 114 -10.55 9.38 12.43
C PHE A 114 -11.99 9.62 12.88
N LYS A 115 -12.42 8.90 13.93
CA LYS A 115 -13.76 9.02 14.49
C LYS A 115 -13.70 9.76 15.82
N HIS A 116 -14.19 10.98 15.87
CA HIS A 116 -14.16 11.83 17.06
C HIS A 116 -15.56 12.34 17.37
N ASP A 117 -16.00 12.23 18.61
CA ASP A 117 -17.35 12.61 19.07
C ASP A 117 -18.49 12.06 18.20
N GLY A 118 -18.30 10.87 17.61
CA GLY A 118 -19.27 10.20 16.76
C GLY A 118 -19.21 10.57 15.28
N GLU A 119 -18.44 11.58 14.91
CA GLU A 119 -18.24 12.06 13.54
C GLU A 119 -17.01 11.42 12.89
N TYR A 120 -17.09 11.11 11.58
CA TYR A 120 -15.97 10.66 10.78
C TYR A 120 -15.34 11.85 10.07
N ILE A 121 -14.08 12.13 10.39
CA ILE A 121 -13.33 13.29 9.89
C ILE A 121 -12.16 12.76 9.05
N HIS A 122 -12.07 13.19 7.78
CA HIS A 122 -10.97 12.79 6.90
C HIS A 122 -9.63 13.38 7.37
N PHE A 123 -8.54 12.66 7.11
CA PHE A 123 -7.19 13.18 7.28
C PHE A 123 -7.00 14.39 6.37
N SER A 124 -6.35 15.41 6.88
CA SER A 124 -6.12 16.67 6.16
C SER A 124 -5.09 17.49 6.90
N SER A 125 -4.01 17.88 6.24
CA SER A 125 -2.96 18.73 6.84
C SER A 125 -2.46 18.20 8.20
N SER A 126 -2.21 16.91 8.28
CA SER A 126 -1.70 16.21 9.49
C SER A 126 -2.63 16.27 10.71
N ASN A 127 -3.95 16.51 10.54
CA ASN A 127 -4.89 16.62 11.65
C ASN A 127 -5.00 15.34 12.50
N TYR A 128 -4.78 14.18 11.91
CA TYR A 128 -4.94 12.87 12.53
C TYR A 128 -3.89 12.56 13.62
N TYR A 129 -2.73 13.21 13.62
CA TYR A 129 -1.71 13.00 14.66
C TYR A 129 -2.19 13.27 16.09
N LYS A 130 -3.26 14.01 16.25
CA LYS A 130 -3.89 14.28 17.56
C LYS A 130 -4.84 13.18 18.01
N PHE A 131 -5.18 12.25 17.12
CA PHE A 131 -6.22 11.25 17.29
C PHE A 131 -5.73 9.82 17.00
N ASN A 132 -4.49 9.50 17.38
CA ASN A 132 -3.82 8.25 17.04
C ASN A 132 -4.60 6.97 17.45
N ASP A 133 -5.38 7.03 18.53
CA ASP A 133 -6.18 5.89 18.99
C ASP A 133 -7.59 5.85 18.35
N GLU A 134 -7.95 6.86 17.56
CA GLU A 134 -9.28 7.04 16.96
C GLU A 134 -9.23 6.97 15.42
N ARG A 135 -8.10 6.65 14.83
CA ARG A 135 -7.82 6.74 13.37
C ARG A 135 -8.06 5.44 12.62
N ASP A 136 -7.96 5.55 11.29
CA ASP A 136 -8.00 4.45 10.31
C ASP A 136 -9.38 3.78 10.19
N TRP A 137 -10.41 4.60 10.03
CA TRP A 137 -11.79 4.15 9.87
C TRP A 137 -12.28 4.22 8.43
N ILE A 138 -13.12 3.27 8.05
CA ILE A 138 -13.96 3.38 6.85
C ILE A 138 -15.36 3.86 7.28
N PRO A 139 -15.82 5.05 6.81
CA PRO A 139 -17.14 5.59 7.14
C PRO A 139 -18.30 4.70 6.63
N PRO A 140 -19.49 4.79 7.24
CA PRO A 140 -20.65 3.96 6.88
C PRO A 140 -21.08 4.07 5.42
N ASP A 141 -21.03 5.26 4.82
CA ASP A 141 -21.37 5.50 3.41
C ASP A 141 -20.38 4.82 2.46
N GLN A 142 -19.09 4.80 2.81
CA GLN A 142 -18.07 4.07 2.05
C GLN A 142 -18.24 2.55 2.20
N LEU A 143 -18.60 2.05 3.41
CA LEU A 143 -18.91 0.63 3.63
C LEU A 143 -20.13 0.20 2.79
N GLU A 144 -21.19 1.03 2.72
CA GLU A 144 -22.35 0.75 1.88
C GLU A 144 -21.95 0.71 0.40
N TRP A 145 -21.22 1.71 -0.07
CA TRP A 145 -20.69 1.74 -1.43
C TRP A 145 -19.80 0.52 -1.73
N PHE A 146 -18.94 0.12 -0.80
CA PHE A 146 -18.06 -1.05 -0.96
C PHE A 146 -18.88 -2.32 -1.11
N ARG A 147 -19.89 -2.51 -0.25
CA ARG A 147 -20.82 -3.65 -0.35
C ARG A 147 -21.48 -3.71 -1.71
N ASP A 148 -22.08 -2.62 -2.15
CA ASP A 148 -22.76 -2.55 -3.44
C ASP A 148 -21.80 -2.82 -4.60
N THR A 149 -20.60 -2.25 -4.53
CA THR A 149 -19.57 -2.41 -5.56
C THR A 149 -19.11 -3.86 -5.70
N VAL A 150 -18.93 -4.57 -4.59
CA VAL A 150 -18.54 -5.98 -4.58
C VAL A 150 -19.71 -6.87 -5.03
N GLU A 151 -20.92 -6.63 -4.51
CA GLU A 151 -22.08 -7.46 -4.80
C GLU A 151 -22.54 -7.37 -6.26
N THR A 152 -22.50 -6.17 -6.84
CA THR A 152 -22.92 -5.91 -8.23
C THR A 152 -21.82 -6.18 -9.25
N SER A 153 -20.60 -6.50 -8.82
CA SER A 153 -19.50 -6.75 -9.76
C SER A 153 -19.80 -7.94 -10.67
N PRO A 154 -19.67 -7.81 -11.99
CA PRO A 154 -19.71 -8.95 -12.90
C PRO A 154 -18.43 -9.77 -12.89
N TYR A 155 -17.37 -9.28 -12.20
CA TYR A 155 -16.03 -9.83 -12.21
C TYR A 155 -15.54 -10.19 -10.81
N PRO A 156 -14.53 -11.07 -10.68
CA PRO A 156 -13.74 -11.18 -9.46
C PRO A 156 -13.13 -9.84 -9.06
N CYS A 157 -13.08 -9.57 -7.75
CA CYS A 157 -12.61 -8.32 -7.20
C CYS A 157 -11.22 -8.46 -6.56
N VAL A 158 -10.41 -7.42 -6.71
CA VAL A 158 -9.16 -7.17 -5.98
C VAL A 158 -9.32 -5.85 -5.23
N CYS A 159 -9.07 -5.86 -3.94
CA CYS A 159 -9.23 -4.68 -3.09
C CYS A 159 -7.87 -4.09 -2.70
N PHE A 160 -7.79 -2.77 -2.67
CA PHE A 160 -6.63 -2.01 -2.21
C PHE A 160 -7.03 -1.05 -1.10
N SER A 161 -6.16 -0.90 -0.12
CA SER A 161 -6.20 0.17 0.87
C SER A 161 -4.77 0.50 1.28
N HIS A 162 -4.57 1.60 1.98
CA HIS A 162 -3.26 1.84 2.57
C HIS A 162 -3.10 1.00 3.83
N GLU A 163 -4.02 1.10 4.78
CA GLU A 163 -4.03 0.34 6.02
C GLU A 163 -4.52 -1.10 5.81
N SER A 164 -4.05 -1.99 6.68
CA SER A 164 -4.30 -3.43 6.58
C SER A 164 -5.75 -3.81 6.90
N TYR A 165 -6.26 -4.74 6.14
CA TYR A 165 -7.59 -5.34 6.33
C TYR A 165 -7.66 -6.32 7.53
N GLU A 166 -6.51 -6.73 8.10
CA GLU A 166 -6.49 -7.84 9.04
C GLU A 166 -5.53 -7.66 10.23
N ARG A 167 -4.83 -6.52 10.33
CA ARG A 167 -3.99 -6.21 11.48
C ARG A 167 -4.81 -5.62 12.62
N GLU A 168 -4.55 -6.08 13.86
CA GLU A 168 -5.13 -5.49 15.07
C GLU A 168 -4.55 -4.10 15.37
N ASN A 169 -3.25 -3.91 15.10
CA ASN A 169 -2.56 -2.64 15.29
C ASN A 169 -2.16 -2.05 13.94
N HIS A 170 -2.40 -0.77 13.73
CA HIS A 170 -2.13 -0.05 12.49
C HIS A 170 -2.85 -0.65 11.25
N GLY A 171 -4.00 -1.24 11.45
CA GLY A 171 -4.91 -1.67 10.41
C GLY A 171 -6.19 -0.85 10.45
N ILE A 172 -7.10 -1.14 9.53
CA ILE A 172 -8.43 -0.51 9.49
C ILE A 172 -9.14 -0.79 10.83
N HIS A 173 -9.57 0.25 11.53
CA HIS A 173 -10.15 0.14 12.86
C HIS A 173 -11.43 -0.72 12.88
N ASN A 174 -12.28 -0.53 11.89
CA ASN A 174 -13.49 -1.34 11.69
C ASN A 174 -13.30 -2.43 10.62
N GLN A 175 -12.14 -3.08 10.60
CA GLN A 175 -11.82 -4.15 9.65
C GLN A 175 -12.81 -5.32 9.68
N ASP A 176 -13.47 -5.56 10.81
CA ASP A 176 -14.47 -6.64 10.92
C ASP A 176 -15.71 -6.35 10.06
N ASP A 177 -16.11 -5.08 9.91
CA ASP A 177 -17.19 -4.69 8.99
C ASP A 177 -16.77 -4.94 7.54
N VAL A 178 -15.53 -4.61 7.19
CA VAL A 178 -14.96 -4.83 5.86
C VAL A 178 -14.87 -6.33 5.54
N LYS A 179 -14.32 -7.12 6.47
CA LYS A 179 -14.24 -8.58 6.33
C LYS A 179 -15.62 -9.23 6.24
N ALA A 180 -16.61 -8.73 6.99
CA ALA A 180 -17.98 -9.22 6.91
C ALA A 180 -18.59 -9.01 5.52
N ILE A 181 -18.34 -7.86 4.87
CA ILE A 181 -18.78 -7.60 3.48
C ILE A 181 -18.12 -8.59 2.53
N ILE A 182 -16.80 -8.77 2.63
CA ILE A 182 -16.03 -9.71 1.79
C ILE A 182 -16.54 -11.13 1.94
N ASN A 183 -16.71 -11.60 3.18
CA ASN A 183 -17.15 -12.96 3.48
C ASN A 183 -18.59 -13.22 3.02
N GLN A 184 -19.50 -12.24 3.19
CA GLN A 184 -20.87 -12.35 2.68
C GLN A 184 -20.92 -12.42 1.15
N ALA A 185 -20.12 -11.63 0.47
CA ALA A 185 -20.03 -11.67 -0.99
C ALA A 185 -19.46 -13.00 -1.49
N ASN A 186 -18.40 -13.52 -0.84
CA ASN A 186 -17.81 -14.80 -1.19
C ASN A 186 -18.71 -16.00 -0.84
N ALA A 187 -19.55 -15.89 0.19
CA ALA A 187 -20.54 -16.92 0.50
C ALA A 187 -21.64 -17.02 -0.58
N ARG A 188 -22.00 -15.90 -1.21
CA ARG A 188 -22.99 -15.86 -2.31
C ARG A 188 -22.38 -16.22 -3.65
N HIS A 189 -21.16 -15.75 -3.89
CA HIS A 189 -20.40 -15.91 -5.12
C HIS A 189 -18.96 -16.30 -4.79
N PRO A 190 -18.63 -17.59 -4.68
CA PRO A 190 -17.28 -18.06 -4.37
C PRO A 190 -16.22 -17.41 -5.25
N GLY A 191 -15.18 -16.85 -4.64
CA GLY A 191 -14.12 -16.11 -5.35
C GLY A 191 -14.53 -14.73 -5.86
N ARG A 192 -15.58 -14.11 -5.31
CA ARG A 192 -15.96 -12.73 -5.60
C ARG A 192 -14.84 -11.75 -5.23
N VAL A 193 -14.31 -11.83 -4.02
CA VAL A 193 -13.09 -11.13 -3.62
C VAL A 193 -11.98 -12.15 -3.46
N ARG A 194 -10.89 -11.99 -4.18
CA ARG A 194 -9.78 -12.95 -4.23
C ARG A 194 -8.53 -12.48 -3.51
N LEU A 195 -8.29 -11.17 -3.52
CA LEU A 195 -7.04 -10.57 -3.08
C LEU A 195 -7.30 -9.20 -2.48
N CYS A 196 -6.75 -8.94 -1.30
CA CYS A 196 -6.69 -7.64 -0.64
C CYS A 196 -5.23 -7.27 -0.48
N ILE A 197 -4.83 -6.07 -0.94
CA ILE A 197 -3.46 -5.59 -0.92
C ILE A 197 -3.41 -4.27 -0.15
N ASN A 198 -2.40 -4.12 0.72
CA ASN A 198 -2.17 -2.91 1.48
C ASN A 198 -0.68 -2.62 1.66
N GLY A 199 -0.33 -1.41 2.11
CA GLY A 199 0.99 -0.96 2.54
C GLY A 199 1.04 -0.65 4.04
N HIS A 200 1.48 0.57 4.37
CA HIS A 200 1.45 1.24 5.67
C HIS A 200 2.48 0.74 6.70
N TYR A 201 2.58 -0.56 6.90
CA TYR A 201 3.39 -1.07 8.02
C TYR A 201 4.85 -1.35 7.65
N HIS A 202 5.20 -1.20 6.37
CA HIS A 202 6.55 -1.46 5.86
C HIS A 202 7.05 -2.88 6.20
N ARG A 203 6.16 -3.87 6.08
CA ARG A 203 6.48 -5.28 6.31
C ARG A 203 5.88 -6.14 5.21
N ASP A 204 6.64 -7.11 4.78
CA ASP A 204 6.17 -8.12 3.84
C ASP A 204 5.41 -9.22 4.57
N PHE A 205 4.12 -9.35 4.29
CA PHE A 205 3.31 -10.38 4.90
C PHE A 205 2.17 -10.84 4.00
N LEU A 206 1.88 -12.14 4.03
CA LEU A 206 0.78 -12.73 3.28
C LEU A 206 0.06 -13.76 4.13
N ARG A 207 -1.27 -13.68 4.15
CA ARG A 207 -2.14 -14.66 4.79
C ARG A 207 -3.28 -15.04 3.85
N ILE A 208 -3.76 -16.27 4.01
CA ILE A 208 -4.96 -16.75 3.34
C ILE A 208 -6.00 -17.03 4.43
N LEU A 209 -7.09 -16.26 4.41
CA LEU A 209 -8.21 -16.41 5.33
C LEU A 209 -9.50 -16.50 4.50
N ASP A 210 -10.34 -17.50 4.78
CA ASP A 210 -11.63 -17.69 4.13
C ASP A 210 -11.54 -17.66 2.57
N ASN A 211 -10.49 -18.27 2.01
CA ASN A 211 -10.17 -18.26 0.58
C ASN A 211 -9.90 -16.87 -0.02
N VAL A 212 -9.53 -15.88 0.79
CA VAL A 212 -9.05 -14.58 0.36
C VAL A 212 -7.57 -14.44 0.71
N ILE A 213 -6.78 -13.95 -0.21
CA ILE A 213 -5.38 -13.60 0.06
C ILE A 213 -5.33 -12.17 0.60
N TYR A 214 -4.76 -12.00 1.78
CA TYR A 214 -4.42 -10.71 2.37
C TYR A 214 -2.92 -10.52 2.24
N PHE A 215 -2.53 -9.53 1.46
CA PHE A 215 -1.14 -9.27 1.10
C PHE A 215 -0.72 -7.87 1.50
N GLU A 216 0.11 -7.78 2.51
CA GLU A 216 0.74 -6.56 2.96
C GLU A 216 2.07 -6.38 2.21
N LEU A 217 2.15 -5.34 1.39
CA LEU A 217 3.36 -4.99 0.67
C LEU A 217 4.35 -4.31 1.60
N ASN A 218 5.60 -4.74 1.53
CA ASN A 218 6.68 -3.99 2.13
C ASN A 218 6.81 -2.61 1.48
N SER A 219 7.32 -1.63 2.25
CA SER A 219 7.71 -0.35 1.67
C SER A 219 8.69 -0.57 0.51
N ALA A 220 8.55 0.21 -0.53
CA ALA A 220 9.49 0.18 -1.65
C ALA A 220 10.91 0.61 -1.25
N ASN A 221 11.09 1.27 -0.12
CA ASN A 221 12.26 2.06 0.19
C ASN A 221 12.97 1.67 1.50
N TYR A 222 12.22 1.47 2.60
CA TYR A 222 12.80 1.28 3.94
C TYR A 222 11.77 0.70 4.92
N GLU A 223 12.27 0.26 6.07
CA GLU A 223 11.46 -0.07 7.24
C GLU A 223 11.73 0.88 8.40
N TRP A 224 10.74 1.10 9.24
CA TRP A 224 10.90 1.84 10.49
C TRP A 224 11.60 1.02 11.56
N VAL A 225 12.41 1.70 12.39
CA VAL A 225 12.98 1.14 13.61
C VAL A 225 12.46 1.89 14.83
N ASP A 226 12.18 1.16 15.91
CA ASP A 226 11.54 1.70 17.12
C ASP A 226 12.36 2.76 17.84
N LYS A 227 13.67 2.76 17.64
CA LYS A 227 14.62 3.66 18.32
C LYS A 227 15.56 4.28 17.31
N LYS A 228 16.05 5.49 17.64
CA LYS A 228 17.12 6.11 16.89
C LYS A 228 18.39 5.29 17.04
N HIS A 229 19.06 5.02 15.93
CA HIS A 229 20.26 4.24 15.85
C HIS A 229 21.34 4.93 15.01
N ASP A 230 22.60 4.64 15.28
CA ASP A 230 23.74 5.14 14.53
C ASP A 230 24.24 4.09 13.51
N GLN A 231 23.28 3.39 12.86
CA GLN A 231 23.57 2.34 11.89
C GLN A 231 24.22 2.84 10.61
N TYR A 232 24.16 4.15 10.36
CA TYR A 232 24.75 4.78 9.19
C TYR A 232 25.82 5.80 9.57
N PRO A 233 26.80 6.04 8.69
CA PRO A 233 27.83 7.05 8.94
C PRO A 233 27.23 8.46 8.91
N PRO A 234 27.92 9.46 9.53
CA PRO A 234 27.39 10.82 9.69
C PRO A 234 26.97 11.50 8.38
N GLU A 235 27.62 11.23 7.27
CA GLU A 235 27.26 11.80 5.96
C GLU A 235 25.88 11.34 5.49
N ILE A 236 25.48 10.11 5.80
CA ILE A 236 24.15 9.57 5.50
C ILE A 236 23.09 10.14 6.45
N LEU A 237 23.40 10.16 7.76
CA LEU A 237 22.50 10.70 8.78
C LEU A 237 22.24 12.20 8.58
N ASN A 238 23.23 12.95 8.09
CA ASN A 238 23.09 14.37 7.77
C ASN A 238 22.34 14.63 6.46
N ARG A 239 22.38 13.69 5.52
CA ARG A 239 21.70 13.82 4.23
C ARG A 239 20.19 13.60 4.36
N TRP A 240 19.77 12.62 5.16
CA TRP A 240 18.36 12.25 5.33
C TRP A 240 17.96 12.32 6.80
N ARG A 241 17.02 13.21 7.12
CA ARG A 241 16.63 13.51 8.50
C ARG A 241 16.15 12.30 9.28
N LEU A 242 15.47 11.35 8.62
CA LEU A 242 14.91 10.15 9.25
C LEU A 242 15.78 8.89 9.10
N ALA A 243 16.98 8.99 8.54
CA ALA A 243 17.86 7.83 8.39
C ALA A 243 18.16 7.11 9.72
N CYS A 244 18.21 7.86 10.83
CA CYS A 244 18.44 7.27 12.16
C CYS A 244 17.27 6.44 12.70
N ASN A 245 16.08 6.56 12.10
CA ASN A 245 14.87 5.84 12.49
C ASN A 245 14.45 4.78 11.47
N THR A 246 15.26 4.55 10.44
CA THR A 246 14.89 3.67 9.33
C THR A 246 16.00 2.72 8.95
N VAL A 247 15.60 1.58 8.41
CA VAL A 247 16.50 0.64 7.73
C VAL A 247 16.22 0.73 6.24
N MET A 248 17.15 1.32 5.50
CA MET A 248 17.04 1.50 4.05
C MET A 248 17.35 0.23 3.29
N PHE A 249 16.82 0.12 2.08
CA PHE A 249 17.09 -0.98 1.15
C PHE A 249 18.14 -0.60 0.10
N ASN A 250 18.74 -1.57 -0.55
CA ASN A 250 19.67 -1.33 -1.66
C ASN A 250 18.97 -1.12 -2.99
N ASP A 251 17.80 -1.74 -3.18
CA ASP A 251 16.98 -1.66 -4.39
C ASP A 251 15.51 -1.46 -4.02
N PRO A 252 14.70 -0.81 -4.88
CA PRO A 252 13.27 -0.67 -4.62
C PRO A 252 12.57 -2.02 -4.69
N VAL A 253 11.74 -2.33 -3.69
CA VAL A 253 10.96 -3.55 -3.70
C VAL A 253 9.51 -3.28 -4.09
N HIS A 254 8.94 -4.19 -4.86
CA HIS A 254 7.58 -4.13 -5.40
C HIS A 254 7.16 -5.52 -5.87
N ALA A 255 5.94 -5.65 -6.35
CA ALA A 255 5.43 -6.92 -6.89
C ALA A 255 4.91 -6.76 -8.31
N ILE A 256 5.16 -7.77 -9.16
CA ILE A 256 4.41 -8.00 -10.39
C ILE A 256 3.38 -9.09 -10.09
N ILE A 257 2.11 -8.77 -10.28
CA ILE A 257 1.00 -9.64 -9.90
C ILE A 257 0.25 -10.04 -11.16
N THR A 258 0.03 -11.33 -11.32
CA THR A 258 -0.74 -11.91 -12.43
C THR A 258 -1.91 -12.69 -11.87
N LEU A 259 -3.11 -12.35 -12.32
CA LEU A 259 -4.35 -13.03 -11.94
C LEU A 259 -5.01 -13.61 -13.19
N SER A 260 -5.51 -14.82 -13.08
CA SER A 260 -6.28 -15.48 -14.15
C SER A 260 -7.70 -15.81 -13.69
N GLU A 261 -8.61 -15.77 -14.61
CA GLU A 261 -10.03 -16.04 -14.38
C GLU A 261 -10.27 -17.39 -13.68
N ASP A 262 -9.45 -18.40 -13.99
CA ASP A 262 -9.52 -19.76 -13.44
C ASP A 262 -8.99 -19.90 -12.00
N GLY A 263 -8.66 -18.80 -11.35
CA GLY A 263 -8.19 -18.79 -9.96
C GLY A 263 -6.68 -18.87 -9.78
N GLN A 264 -5.88 -18.84 -10.87
CA GLN A 264 -4.44 -18.73 -10.74
C GLN A 264 -4.05 -17.34 -10.25
N ILE A 265 -3.23 -17.29 -9.22
CA ILE A 265 -2.67 -16.07 -8.62
C ILE A 265 -1.16 -16.24 -8.54
N LYS A 266 -0.42 -15.40 -9.24
CA LYS A 266 1.03 -15.35 -9.18
C LYS A 266 1.47 -13.96 -8.72
N ILE A 267 2.32 -13.92 -7.72
CA ILE A 267 3.00 -12.72 -7.24
C ILE A 267 4.50 -12.96 -7.43
N ASP A 268 5.14 -12.15 -8.24
CA ASP A 268 6.59 -12.12 -8.41
C ASP A 268 7.11 -10.90 -7.62
N GLY A 269 7.53 -11.14 -6.38
CA GLY A 269 8.04 -10.11 -5.48
C GLY A 269 9.52 -9.86 -5.68
N MET A 270 9.92 -8.59 -5.59
CA MET A 270 11.32 -8.19 -5.69
C MET A 270 12.09 -8.54 -4.42
N GLN A 271 13.35 -8.89 -4.61
CA GLN A 271 14.31 -9.19 -3.54
C GLN A 271 15.41 -8.14 -3.54
N SER A 272 15.75 -7.65 -2.35
CA SER A 272 16.83 -6.71 -2.13
C SER A 272 17.60 -7.07 -0.86
N SER A 273 18.45 -6.18 -0.40
CA SER A 273 19.20 -6.32 0.85
C SER A 273 19.20 -4.99 1.61
N LEU A 274 19.53 -5.04 2.89
CA LEU A 274 19.62 -3.85 3.72
C LEU A 274 20.84 -2.99 3.32
N PHE A 275 20.65 -1.70 3.23
CA PHE A 275 21.65 -0.74 2.77
C PHE A 275 22.88 -0.74 3.67
N MET A 276 24.07 -0.64 3.05
CA MET A 276 25.38 -0.62 3.72
C MET A 276 25.65 -1.81 4.65
N GLY A 277 25.00 -2.96 4.42
CA GLY A 277 25.19 -4.15 5.23
C GLY A 277 24.66 -4.05 6.67
N VAL A 278 23.75 -3.11 6.94
CA VAL A 278 23.03 -3.03 8.21
C VAL A 278 22.30 -4.34 8.47
N THR A 279 22.37 -4.85 9.68
CA THR A 279 21.65 -6.05 10.11
C THR A 279 20.48 -5.68 11.03
N ARG A 280 19.53 -6.61 11.19
CA ARG A 280 18.40 -6.45 12.10
C ARG A 280 18.86 -6.22 13.54
N GLU A 281 19.90 -6.93 13.96
CA GLU A 281 20.51 -6.82 15.28
C GLU A 281 21.07 -5.42 15.52
N MET A 282 21.73 -4.83 14.52
CA MET A 282 22.26 -3.46 14.59
C MET A 282 21.16 -2.41 14.79
N THR A 283 19.96 -2.65 14.31
CA THR A 283 18.83 -1.72 14.41
C THR A 283 17.99 -1.92 15.67
N GLY A 284 18.30 -2.90 16.51
CA GLY A 284 17.46 -3.28 17.64
C GLY A 284 16.14 -3.94 17.25
N ASN A 285 15.85 -4.08 15.95
CA ASN A 285 14.66 -4.72 15.40
C ASN A 285 14.84 -6.23 15.25
N SER A 286 15.53 -6.85 16.22
CA SER A 286 15.71 -8.30 16.28
C SER A 286 14.42 -9.05 16.64
N LYS A 287 13.45 -8.33 17.22
CA LYS A 287 12.16 -8.89 17.60
C LYS A 287 11.20 -8.81 16.40
N PHE A 288 10.45 -9.87 16.21
CA PHE A 288 9.32 -9.89 15.31
C PHE A 288 8.19 -9.01 15.89
N ASP A 289 7.36 -8.46 15.01
CA ASP A 289 6.12 -7.84 15.42
C ASP A 289 5.12 -8.90 15.98
N THR A 290 3.91 -8.49 16.35
CA THR A 290 2.88 -9.37 16.90
C THR A 290 2.52 -10.57 16.01
N HIS A 291 2.82 -10.48 14.70
CA HIS A 291 2.59 -11.53 13.70
C HIS A 291 3.90 -12.25 13.30
N SER A 292 4.98 -12.09 14.06
CA SER A 292 6.30 -12.67 13.77
C SER A 292 6.87 -12.26 12.40
N ARG A 293 6.64 -11.01 11.99
CA ARG A 293 7.12 -10.45 10.71
C ARG A 293 8.55 -9.92 10.86
N PRO A 294 9.52 -10.50 10.17
CA PRO A 294 10.89 -10.03 10.25
C PRO A 294 11.12 -8.75 9.44
N THR A 295 12.10 -7.94 9.84
CA THR A 295 12.68 -6.89 9.00
C THR A 295 13.33 -7.52 7.77
N THR A 296 12.84 -7.22 6.59
CA THR A 296 13.37 -7.73 5.31
C THR A 296 13.27 -6.68 4.23
N ALA A 297 14.24 -6.65 3.32
CA ALA A 297 14.19 -5.82 2.12
C ALA A 297 13.57 -6.62 0.95
N ASN A 298 12.47 -7.31 1.19
CA ASN A 298 11.88 -8.21 0.22
C ASN A 298 10.37 -8.03 0.14
N VAL A 299 9.83 -8.35 -1.00
CA VAL A 299 8.43 -8.72 -1.22
C VAL A 299 8.40 -10.18 -1.59
N GLN A 300 7.57 -10.98 -0.94
CA GLN A 300 7.50 -12.42 -1.14
C GLN A 300 6.87 -12.78 -2.49
N SER A 301 7.28 -13.93 -3.03
CA SER A 301 6.70 -14.50 -4.24
C SER A 301 5.81 -15.68 -3.92
N ILE A 302 4.67 -15.77 -4.60
CA ILE A 302 3.76 -16.92 -4.53
C ILE A 302 3.27 -17.32 -5.92
N ASN A 303 2.91 -18.58 -6.05
CA ASN A 303 2.24 -19.10 -7.22
C ASN A 303 1.20 -20.13 -6.77
N LEU A 304 -0.05 -19.70 -6.71
CA LEU A 304 -1.15 -20.47 -6.12
C LEU A 304 -2.29 -20.59 -7.12
N LYS A 305 -3.00 -21.72 -7.04
CA LYS A 305 -4.29 -21.87 -7.67
C LYS A 305 -5.36 -22.00 -6.59
N MET A 306 -6.20 -21.00 -6.49
CA MET A 306 -7.34 -21.00 -5.59
C MET A 306 -8.52 -21.73 -6.24
N ASN A 307 -9.21 -22.56 -5.46
CA ASN A 307 -10.41 -23.24 -5.91
C ASN A 307 -11.63 -22.52 -5.30
N TYR A 308 -12.34 -21.80 -6.14
CA TYR A 308 -13.50 -21.01 -5.75
C TYR A 308 -14.82 -21.74 -6.06
#